data_67cc9f0e670fa697ed6600faecc42ced
#
_entry.id   67cc9f0e670fa697ed6600faecc42ced
#
_cell.length_a   1.000
_cell.length_b   1.000
_cell.length_c   1.000
_cell.angle_alpha   90.00
_cell.angle_beta   90.00
_cell.angle_gamma   90.00
#
_symmetry.space_group_name_H-M   'P 1'
#
loop_
_entity.id
_entity.type
_entity.pdbx_description
1 polymer ?
#
loop_
_entity_poly.entity_id
_entity_poly.type
_entity_poly.pdbx_seq_one_letter_code
_entity_poly.pdbx_strand_id
1 'polypeptide(L)'
;MVRDRKREELILLTKNCGYNSCGKNVVFDKDNTEGIVYFEEKYYHKQCFVQMCNSRIGNKRFKKHNWQEVLDSIESLQQDAKKRMKVAIDKDSVYRFILDNYRVSCVNSFTFKKLDEIYNGTYKGLAYPISPEELLDAWKFYYPQLIEIRKYKSMDREQAVAYDLAILLGKSAEYREYIERKKSEEQARVAQRTSEYEIDEKAMEAIQRSVSSQRQKASSRTADCQSF
;
A
#
# COMPACT_ATOMS: atom_id res chain seq x y z
N MET A 1 14.29 3.97 -28.31
CA MET A 1 12.94 3.62 -27.80
C MET A 1 12.83 3.47 -26.27
N VAL A 2 13.94 3.32 -25.52
CA VAL A 2 13.90 3.19 -24.04
C VAL A 2 13.75 4.53 -23.29
N ARG A 3 14.04 5.66 -23.95
CA ARG A 3 13.96 7.00 -23.32
C ARG A 3 12.54 7.55 -23.16
N ASP A 4 11.59 7.15 -24.04
CA ASP A 4 10.23 7.67 -23.98
C ASP A 4 9.38 7.02 -22.88
N ARG A 5 9.57 5.72 -22.61
CA ARG A 5 8.86 5.03 -21.50
C ARG A 5 9.12 5.65 -20.13
N LYS A 6 10.36 6.04 -19.82
CA LYS A 6 10.69 6.70 -18.54
C LYS A 6 10.04 8.08 -18.38
N ARG A 7 9.77 8.77 -19.49
CA ARG A 7 9.16 10.09 -19.48
C ARG A 7 7.64 10.01 -19.25
N GLU A 8 6.97 9.02 -19.84
CA GLU A 8 5.55 8.75 -19.59
C GLU A 8 5.29 8.20 -18.19
N GLU A 9 6.17 7.34 -17.67
CA GLU A 9 6.12 6.84 -16.28
C GLU A 9 6.19 7.95 -15.24
N LEU A 10 6.97 9.00 -15.47
CA LEU A 10 7.08 10.16 -14.58
C LEU A 10 5.86 11.09 -14.64
N ILE A 11 5.16 11.17 -15.78
CA ILE A 11 4.04 12.10 -15.97
C ILE A 11 2.79 11.67 -15.15
N LEU A 12 2.52 10.37 -15.05
CA LEU A 12 1.36 9.86 -14.31
C LEU A 12 1.48 10.03 -12.79
N LEU A 13 2.71 10.01 -12.29
CA LEU A 13 3.00 10.12 -10.85
C LEU A 13 3.48 11.50 -10.42
N THR A 14 3.35 12.51 -11.27
CA THR A 14 3.72 13.89 -10.95
C THR A 14 2.53 14.83 -11.04
N LYS A 15 2.48 15.79 -10.14
CA LYS A 15 1.52 16.90 -10.16
C LYS A 15 2.24 18.22 -9.96
N ASN A 16 1.75 19.28 -10.58
CA ASN A 16 2.28 20.61 -10.32
C ASN A 16 2.03 20.99 -8.87
N CYS A 17 3.03 21.60 -8.21
CA CYS A 17 2.83 22.18 -6.89
C CYS A 17 1.78 23.30 -6.96
N GLY A 18 0.78 23.26 -6.06
CA GLY A 18 -0.28 24.28 -6.01
C GLY A 18 0.19 25.69 -5.61
N TYR A 19 1.44 25.82 -5.16
CA TYR A 19 2.06 27.12 -4.87
C TYR A 19 2.70 27.71 -6.11
N ASN A 20 2.12 28.77 -6.65
CA ASN A 20 2.49 29.34 -7.95
C ASN A 20 3.97 29.70 -8.07
N SER A 21 4.61 30.13 -6.97
CA SER A 21 6.04 30.52 -6.98
C SER A 21 7.00 29.32 -6.88
N CYS A 22 6.51 28.09 -6.75
CA CYS A 22 7.34 26.90 -6.57
C CYS A 22 8.03 26.46 -7.87
N GLY A 23 7.30 26.45 -8.98
CA GLY A 23 7.80 26.00 -10.30
C GLY A 23 8.23 24.52 -10.37
N LYS A 24 8.10 23.73 -9.28
CA LYS A 24 8.51 22.33 -9.22
C LYS A 24 7.29 21.41 -9.14
N ASN A 25 7.45 20.20 -9.67
CA ASN A 25 6.44 19.17 -9.58
C ASN A 25 6.52 18.43 -8.22
N VAL A 26 5.37 18.05 -7.70
CA VAL A 26 5.24 17.08 -6.62
C VAL A 26 5.29 15.69 -7.25
N VAL A 27 6.26 14.88 -6.83
CA VAL A 27 6.45 13.50 -7.31
C VAL A 27 5.81 12.54 -6.31
N PHE A 28 5.01 11.61 -6.81
CA PHE A 28 4.40 10.56 -6.00
C PHE A 28 5.37 9.38 -5.93
N ASP A 29 5.97 9.20 -4.77
CA ASP A 29 6.90 8.11 -4.50
C ASP A 29 6.45 7.36 -3.25
N LYS A 30 6.54 6.03 -3.27
CA LYS A 30 6.18 5.19 -2.12
C LYS A 30 7.02 5.52 -0.88
N ASP A 31 8.26 5.90 -1.11
CA ASP A 31 9.25 6.12 -0.06
C ASP A 31 9.32 7.59 0.42
N ASN A 32 8.73 8.53 -0.34
CA ASN A 32 8.83 9.97 -0.04
C ASN A 32 7.46 10.66 0.00
N THR A 33 6.60 10.18 0.89
CA THR A 33 5.25 10.76 1.08
C THR A 33 5.19 11.84 2.16
N GLU A 34 6.21 12.00 2.99
CA GLU A 34 6.16 12.84 4.20
C GLU A 34 6.25 14.36 3.91
N GLY A 35 6.79 14.72 2.77
CA GLY A 35 6.98 16.12 2.37
C GLY A 35 5.82 16.75 1.59
N ILE A 36 4.66 16.08 1.50
CA ILE A 36 3.56 16.48 0.61
C ILE A 36 2.28 16.72 1.39
N VAL A 37 1.57 17.78 1.03
CA VAL A 37 0.28 18.20 1.59
C VAL A 37 -0.76 18.23 0.48
N TYR A 38 -1.98 17.76 0.75
CA TYR A 38 -3.12 17.88 -0.15
C TYR A 38 -4.15 18.85 0.44
N PHE A 39 -4.49 19.87 -0.32
CA PHE A 39 -5.45 20.89 0.10
C PHE A 39 -6.17 21.50 -1.12
N GLU A 40 -7.48 21.66 -1.06
CA GLU A 40 -8.32 22.21 -2.14
C GLU A 40 -7.98 21.62 -3.53
N GLU A 41 -8.00 20.28 -3.62
CA GLU A 41 -7.74 19.51 -4.85
C GLU A 41 -6.34 19.70 -5.46
N LYS A 42 -5.39 20.27 -4.72
CA LYS A 42 -4.02 20.48 -5.14
C LYS A 42 -3.02 19.83 -4.19
N TYR A 43 -1.91 19.44 -4.77
CA TYR A 43 -0.75 18.92 -4.01
C TYR A 43 0.29 20.02 -3.85
N TYR A 44 0.93 20.05 -2.70
CA TYR A 44 1.94 21.03 -2.34
C TYR A 44 3.14 20.33 -1.69
N HIS A 45 4.35 20.85 -1.91
CA HIS A 45 5.42 20.54 -0.99
C HIS A 45 5.10 21.16 0.37
N LYS A 46 5.41 20.48 1.47
CA LYS A 46 5.12 20.96 2.83
C LYS A 46 5.61 22.39 3.05
N GLN A 47 6.86 22.68 2.67
CA GLN A 47 7.43 24.03 2.81
C GLN A 47 6.67 25.09 2.00
N CYS A 48 6.26 24.77 0.76
CA CYS A 48 5.46 25.66 -0.07
C CYS A 48 4.08 25.92 0.52
N PHE A 49 3.47 24.91 1.13
CA PHE A 49 2.19 25.02 1.81
C PHE A 49 2.28 25.92 3.03
N VAL A 50 3.30 25.72 3.88
CA VAL A 50 3.58 26.58 5.04
C VAL A 50 3.79 28.03 4.63
N GLN A 51 4.60 28.28 3.60
CA GLN A 51 4.81 29.65 3.08
C GLN A 51 3.51 30.27 2.57
N MET A 52 2.70 29.50 1.86
CA MET A 52 1.39 29.96 1.38
C MET A 52 0.47 30.33 2.55
N CYS A 53 0.34 29.48 3.57
CA CYS A 53 -0.49 29.77 4.73
C CYS A 53 0.01 31.02 5.47
N ASN A 54 1.30 31.12 5.76
CA ASN A 54 1.89 32.27 6.43
C ASN A 54 1.65 33.59 5.69
N SER A 55 1.71 33.58 4.36
CA SER A 55 1.43 34.77 3.54
C SER A 55 -0.04 35.20 3.57
N ARG A 56 -0.94 34.32 3.99
CA ARG A 56 -2.40 34.55 4.03
C ARG A 56 -2.95 34.82 5.42
N ILE A 57 -2.23 34.45 6.49
CA ILE A 57 -2.58 34.75 7.87
C ILE A 57 -2.65 36.28 8.04
N GLY A 58 -3.76 36.76 8.59
CA GLY A 58 -4.02 38.19 8.80
C GLY A 58 -4.35 39.00 7.52
N ASN A 59 -4.29 38.40 6.34
CA ASN A 59 -4.56 39.10 5.09
C ASN A 59 -6.05 39.12 4.77
N LYS A 60 -6.66 40.31 4.79
CA LYS A 60 -8.10 40.53 4.55
C LYS A 60 -8.60 40.04 3.17
N ARG A 61 -7.72 39.81 2.20
CA ARG A 61 -8.08 39.30 0.87
C ARG A 61 -8.39 37.78 0.87
N PHE A 62 -7.88 37.03 1.85
CA PHE A 62 -7.99 35.56 1.91
C PHE A 62 -8.88 35.11 3.09
N LYS A 63 -10.11 35.60 3.15
CA LYS A 63 -11.06 35.36 4.25
C LYS A 63 -11.74 33.97 4.21
N LYS A 64 -11.55 33.19 3.14
CA LYS A 64 -12.27 31.92 2.92
C LYS A 64 -11.95 30.90 4.04
N HIS A 65 -10.74 30.94 4.58
CA HIS A 65 -10.26 30.01 5.59
C HIS A 65 -9.63 30.75 6.77
N ASN A 66 -9.70 30.16 7.95
CA ASN A 66 -8.79 30.50 9.03
C ASN A 66 -7.45 29.83 8.75
N TRP A 67 -6.51 30.57 8.18
CA TRP A 67 -5.22 30.05 7.72
C TRP A 67 -4.33 29.53 8.85
N GLN A 68 -4.54 29.98 10.09
CA GLN A 68 -3.87 29.43 11.25
C GLN A 68 -4.38 28.02 11.53
N GLU A 69 -5.68 27.81 11.59
CA GLU A 69 -6.26 26.47 11.80
C GLU A 69 -5.89 25.49 10.67
N VAL A 70 -5.84 25.97 9.42
CA VAL A 70 -5.38 25.18 8.27
C VAL A 70 -3.91 24.76 8.45
N LEU A 71 -3.07 25.66 8.93
CA LEU A 71 -1.67 25.35 9.22
C LEU A 71 -1.53 24.35 10.38
N ASP A 72 -2.31 24.51 11.42
CA ASP A 72 -2.33 23.61 12.58
C ASP A 72 -2.81 22.18 12.21
N SER A 73 -3.62 22.07 11.15
CA SER A 73 -4.10 20.77 10.61
C SER A 73 -3.14 20.11 9.60
N ILE A 74 -1.91 20.59 9.43
CA ILE A 74 -0.99 20.15 8.38
C ILE A 74 -0.70 18.65 8.40
N GLU A 75 -0.64 18.04 9.58
CA GLU A 75 -0.39 16.59 9.71
C GLU A 75 -1.56 15.77 9.16
N SER A 76 -2.79 16.19 9.44
CA SER A 76 -3.99 15.55 8.86
C SER A 76 -4.01 15.68 7.34
N LEU A 77 -3.66 16.85 6.81
CA LEU A 77 -3.57 17.09 5.37
C LEU A 77 -2.45 16.27 4.70
N GLN A 78 -1.35 16.01 5.41
CA GLN A 78 -0.29 15.11 4.95
C GLN A 78 -0.77 13.65 4.92
N GLN A 79 -1.54 13.22 5.93
CA GLN A 79 -2.10 11.87 5.96
C GLN A 79 -3.11 11.66 4.81
N ASP A 80 -3.93 12.66 4.50
CA ASP A 80 -4.84 12.60 3.35
C ASP A 80 -4.05 12.57 2.03
N ALA A 81 -3.01 13.38 1.90
CA ALA A 81 -2.10 13.33 0.75
C ALA A 81 -1.51 11.92 0.57
N LYS A 82 -1.00 11.33 1.64
CA LYS A 82 -0.41 9.98 1.63
C LYS A 82 -1.40 8.91 1.14
N LYS A 83 -2.63 8.94 1.65
CA LYS A 83 -3.69 8.02 1.22
C LYS A 83 -4.00 8.16 -0.27
N ARG A 84 -4.17 9.40 -0.75
CA ARG A 84 -4.46 9.69 -2.16
C ARG A 84 -3.32 9.31 -3.09
N MET A 85 -2.08 9.55 -2.67
CA MET A 85 -0.89 9.16 -3.41
C MET A 85 -0.76 7.65 -3.51
N LYS A 86 -1.00 6.91 -2.41
CA LYS A 86 -1.01 5.43 -2.45
C LYS A 86 -2.00 4.93 -3.50
N VAL A 87 -3.24 5.42 -3.49
CA VAL A 87 -4.25 5.02 -4.48
C VAL A 87 -3.80 5.32 -5.91
N ALA A 88 -3.16 6.47 -6.14
CA ALA A 88 -2.66 6.84 -7.47
C ALA A 88 -1.53 5.89 -7.94
N ILE A 89 -0.61 5.54 -7.06
CA ILE A 89 0.49 4.61 -7.31
C ILE A 89 -0.05 3.20 -7.60
N ASP A 90 -1.04 2.76 -6.83
CA ASP A 90 -1.65 1.44 -7.00
C ASP A 90 -2.43 1.37 -8.33
N LYS A 91 -3.16 2.42 -8.72
CA LYS A 91 -3.78 2.54 -10.06
C LYS A 91 -2.75 2.48 -11.18
N ASP A 92 -1.65 3.22 -11.07
CA ASP A 92 -0.55 3.20 -12.04
C ASP A 92 0.06 1.79 -12.17
N SER A 93 0.19 1.07 -11.08
CA SER A 93 0.70 -0.31 -11.07
C SER A 93 -0.21 -1.27 -11.86
N VAL A 94 -1.55 -1.08 -11.79
CA VAL A 94 -2.50 -1.83 -12.63
C VAL A 94 -2.32 -1.49 -14.11
N TYR A 95 -2.18 -0.19 -14.43
CA TYR A 95 -2.00 0.22 -15.82
C TYR A 95 -0.70 -0.32 -16.42
N ARG A 96 0.41 -0.27 -15.67
CA ARG A 96 1.69 -0.87 -16.10
C ARG A 96 1.56 -2.37 -16.33
N PHE A 97 0.90 -3.07 -15.41
CA PHE A 97 0.64 -4.50 -15.60
C PHE A 97 -0.09 -4.79 -16.92
N ILE A 98 -1.11 -3.98 -17.27
CA ILE A 98 -1.83 -4.12 -18.53
C ILE A 98 -0.90 -3.83 -19.72
N LEU A 99 -0.16 -2.72 -19.69
CA LEU A 99 0.75 -2.34 -20.79
C LEU A 99 1.78 -3.43 -21.06
N ASP A 100 2.40 -3.96 -20.02
CA ASP A 100 3.50 -4.91 -20.12
C ASP A 100 3.03 -6.30 -20.55
N ASN A 101 1.95 -6.80 -19.93
CA ASN A 101 1.51 -8.18 -20.14
C ASN A 101 0.64 -8.36 -21.40
N TYR A 102 -0.11 -7.34 -21.80
CA TYR A 102 -0.92 -7.39 -23.03
C TYR A 102 -0.25 -6.71 -24.21
N ARG A 103 0.93 -6.09 -23.99
CA ARG A 103 1.70 -5.40 -25.03
C ARG A 103 0.85 -4.36 -25.78
N VAL A 104 0.00 -3.65 -25.08
CA VAL A 104 -0.74 -2.50 -25.59
C VAL A 104 0.07 -1.22 -25.37
N SER A 105 -0.06 -0.24 -26.26
CA SER A 105 0.67 1.03 -26.15
C SER A 105 0.05 1.98 -25.12
N CYS A 106 -1.26 1.86 -24.90
CA CYS A 106 -1.99 2.63 -23.91
C CYS A 106 -3.20 1.82 -23.41
N VAL A 107 -3.69 2.15 -22.22
CA VAL A 107 -4.99 1.67 -21.74
C VAL A 107 -6.07 2.51 -22.41
N ASN A 108 -6.94 1.88 -23.20
CA ASN A 108 -7.99 2.59 -23.91
C ASN A 108 -9.03 3.19 -22.95
N SER A 109 -9.75 4.22 -23.42
CA SER A 109 -10.71 4.96 -22.60
C SER A 109 -11.83 4.09 -22.02
N PHE A 110 -12.24 3.05 -22.73
CA PHE A 110 -13.28 2.11 -22.28
C PHE A 110 -12.79 1.27 -21.09
N THR A 111 -11.60 0.69 -21.20
CA THR A 111 -10.98 -0.06 -20.09
C THR A 111 -10.72 0.84 -18.90
N PHE A 112 -10.23 2.06 -19.15
CA PHE A 112 -9.99 3.05 -18.09
C PHE A 112 -11.27 3.37 -17.32
N LYS A 113 -12.38 3.61 -18.02
CA LYS A 113 -13.68 3.87 -17.41
C LYS A 113 -14.17 2.68 -16.58
N LYS A 114 -14.04 1.46 -17.10
CA LYS A 114 -14.40 0.24 -16.37
C LYS A 114 -13.58 0.07 -15.08
N LEU A 115 -12.27 0.29 -15.15
CA LEU A 115 -11.40 0.23 -13.97
C LEU A 115 -11.84 1.24 -12.91
N ASP A 116 -12.18 2.45 -13.33
CA ASP A 116 -12.65 3.49 -12.40
C ASP A 116 -14.01 3.15 -11.78
N GLU A 117 -14.94 2.57 -12.55
CA GLU A 117 -16.21 2.03 -12.05
C GLU A 117 -16.00 0.89 -11.03
N ILE A 118 -15.00 0.02 -11.24
CA ILE A 118 -14.64 -1.07 -10.32
C ILE A 118 -14.10 -0.51 -9.01
N TYR A 119 -13.19 0.46 -9.09
CA TYR A 119 -12.59 1.08 -7.91
C TYR A 119 -13.62 1.86 -7.07
N ASN A 120 -14.62 2.44 -7.72
CA ASN A 120 -15.69 3.18 -7.05
C ASN A 120 -16.90 2.30 -6.65
N GLY A 121 -16.91 1.00 -7.00
CA GLY A 121 -18.01 0.09 -6.72
C GLY A 121 -19.29 0.35 -7.53
N THR A 122 -19.18 1.12 -8.63
CA THR A 122 -20.31 1.45 -9.50
C THR A 122 -20.42 0.51 -10.70
N TYR A 123 -19.50 -0.43 -10.86
CA TYR A 123 -19.53 -1.40 -11.93
C TYR A 123 -20.69 -2.38 -11.73
N LYS A 124 -21.52 -2.56 -12.76
CA LYS A 124 -22.72 -3.41 -12.71
C LYS A 124 -22.35 -4.87 -12.41
N GLY A 125 -22.92 -5.41 -11.35
CA GLY A 125 -22.71 -6.80 -10.91
C GLY A 125 -21.64 -6.97 -9.83
N LEU A 126 -20.94 -5.89 -9.43
CA LEU A 126 -20.10 -5.93 -8.25
C LEU A 126 -20.91 -5.69 -6.98
N ALA A 127 -20.67 -6.52 -5.96
CA ALA A 127 -21.28 -6.35 -4.64
C ALA A 127 -20.56 -5.26 -3.80
N TYR A 128 -19.31 -4.92 -4.15
CA TYR A 128 -18.45 -4.02 -3.38
C TYR A 128 -17.32 -3.46 -4.27
N PRO A 129 -16.74 -2.29 -3.94
CA PRO A 129 -15.59 -1.76 -4.64
C PRO A 129 -14.37 -2.68 -4.46
N ILE A 130 -13.56 -2.79 -5.50
CA ILE A 130 -12.28 -3.52 -5.48
C ILE A 130 -11.17 -2.49 -5.53
N SER A 131 -10.26 -2.52 -4.56
CA SER A 131 -9.12 -1.61 -4.57
C SER A 131 -8.17 -1.91 -5.73
N PRO A 132 -7.39 -0.91 -6.23
CA PRO A 132 -6.41 -1.15 -7.29
C PRO A 132 -5.36 -2.19 -6.89
N GLU A 133 -4.93 -2.21 -5.65
CA GLU A 133 -3.99 -3.19 -5.09
C GLU A 133 -4.58 -4.60 -5.16
N GLU A 134 -5.81 -4.78 -4.65
CA GLU A 134 -6.52 -6.06 -4.68
C GLU A 134 -6.76 -6.57 -6.10
N LEU A 135 -7.15 -5.68 -7.01
CA LEU A 135 -7.36 -6.03 -8.41
C LEU A 135 -6.06 -6.50 -9.08
N LEU A 136 -4.95 -5.81 -8.81
CA LEU A 136 -3.64 -6.17 -9.35
C LEU A 136 -3.18 -7.54 -8.86
N ASP A 137 -3.34 -7.81 -7.56
CA ASP A 137 -2.93 -9.08 -6.97
C ASP A 137 -3.79 -10.24 -7.48
N ALA A 138 -5.10 -10.06 -7.58
CA ALA A 138 -6.00 -11.03 -8.20
C ALA A 138 -5.63 -11.26 -9.68
N TRP A 139 -5.33 -10.19 -10.42
CA TRP A 139 -4.93 -10.30 -11.81
C TRP A 139 -3.64 -11.08 -12.00
N LYS A 140 -2.61 -10.78 -11.21
CA LYS A 140 -1.34 -11.53 -11.23
C LYS A 140 -1.55 -13.00 -10.88
N PHE A 141 -2.39 -13.28 -9.88
CA PHE A 141 -2.70 -14.63 -9.44
C PHE A 141 -3.37 -15.47 -10.53
N TYR A 142 -4.38 -14.91 -11.22
CA TYR A 142 -5.10 -15.62 -12.27
C TYR A 142 -4.47 -15.50 -13.65
N TYR A 143 -3.50 -14.63 -13.87
CA TYR A 143 -2.95 -14.34 -15.20
C TYR A 143 -2.48 -15.57 -15.98
N PRO A 144 -1.77 -16.55 -15.38
CA PRO A 144 -1.40 -17.78 -16.08
C PRO A 144 -2.61 -18.56 -16.61
N GLN A 145 -3.68 -18.65 -15.83
CA GLN A 145 -4.93 -19.31 -16.24
C GLN A 145 -5.64 -18.54 -17.34
N LEU A 146 -5.66 -17.21 -17.26
CA LEU A 146 -6.25 -16.35 -18.28
C LEU A 146 -5.56 -16.50 -19.64
N ILE A 147 -4.24 -16.64 -19.67
CA ILE A 147 -3.49 -16.93 -20.90
C ILE A 147 -3.98 -18.24 -21.51
N GLU A 148 -4.12 -19.31 -20.75
CA GLU A 148 -4.57 -20.62 -21.25
C GLU A 148 -6.01 -20.54 -21.77
N ILE A 149 -6.91 -19.86 -21.07
CA ILE A 149 -8.31 -19.67 -21.50
C ILE A 149 -8.37 -18.91 -22.85
N ARG A 150 -7.49 -17.93 -23.03
CA ARG A 150 -7.44 -17.12 -24.28
C ARG A 150 -6.80 -17.82 -25.45
N LYS A 151 -5.99 -18.85 -25.23
CA LYS A 151 -5.18 -19.52 -26.25
C LYS A 151 -5.98 -19.96 -27.49
N TYR A 152 -7.23 -20.32 -27.28
CA TYR A 152 -8.13 -20.80 -28.34
C TYR A 152 -9.12 -19.75 -28.83
N LYS A 153 -8.95 -18.49 -28.45
CA LYS A 153 -9.85 -17.39 -28.82
C LYS A 153 -9.15 -16.41 -29.74
N SER A 154 -9.79 -16.11 -30.86
CA SER A 154 -9.33 -15.03 -31.74
C SER A 154 -9.83 -13.70 -31.20
N MET A 155 -8.94 -12.93 -30.59
CA MET A 155 -9.24 -11.59 -30.06
C MET A 155 -7.99 -10.71 -30.18
N ASP A 156 -8.21 -9.41 -30.37
CA ASP A 156 -7.13 -8.44 -30.28
C ASP A 156 -6.67 -8.21 -28.84
N ARG A 157 -5.59 -7.44 -28.68
CA ARG A 157 -4.97 -7.22 -27.37
C ARG A 157 -5.88 -6.44 -26.41
N GLU A 158 -6.61 -5.47 -26.90
CA GLU A 158 -7.53 -4.66 -26.11
C GLU A 158 -8.77 -5.46 -25.70
N GLN A 159 -9.29 -6.28 -26.60
CA GLN A 159 -10.36 -7.24 -26.31
C GLN A 159 -9.91 -8.25 -25.25
N ALA A 160 -8.66 -8.70 -25.29
CA ALA A 160 -8.08 -9.60 -24.29
C ALA A 160 -8.06 -8.98 -22.89
N VAL A 161 -7.70 -7.70 -22.77
CA VAL A 161 -7.78 -6.98 -21.48
C VAL A 161 -9.21 -6.94 -20.95
N ALA A 162 -10.16 -6.55 -21.79
CA ALA A 162 -11.56 -6.45 -21.40
C ALA A 162 -12.19 -7.80 -21.01
N TYR A 163 -11.81 -8.85 -21.74
CA TYR A 163 -12.24 -10.22 -21.50
C TYR A 163 -11.71 -10.76 -20.17
N ASP A 164 -10.41 -10.62 -19.94
CA ASP A 164 -9.77 -11.07 -18.70
C ASP A 164 -10.31 -10.32 -17.49
N LEU A 165 -10.52 -9.01 -17.62
CA LEU A 165 -11.12 -8.20 -16.56
C LEU A 165 -12.53 -8.72 -16.18
N ALA A 166 -13.34 -9.09 -17.17
CA ALA A 166 -14.67 -9.65 -16.90
C ALA A 166 -14.60 -11.00 -16.14
N ILE A 167 -13.63 -11.86 -16.47
CA ILE A 167 -13.42 -13.12 -15.75
C ILE A 167 -12.96 -12.85 -14.31
N LEU A 168 -12.00 -11.93 -14.12
CA LEU A 168 -11.50 -11.55 -12.80
C LEU A 168 -12.61 -11.04 -11.88
N LEU A 169 -13.51 -10.22 -12.40
CA LEU A 169 -14.64 -9.73 -11.62
C LEU A 169 -15.56 -10.84 -11.17
N GLY A 170 -15.80 -11.85 -12.01
CA GLY A 170 -16.54 -13.05 -11.63
C GLY A 170 -15.85 -13.90 -10.56
N LYS A 171 -14.50 -13.81 -10.47
CA LYS A 171 -13.68 -14.57 -9.52
C LYS A 171 -13.25 -13.76 -8.28
N SER A 172 -13.68 -12.53 -8.16
CA SER A 172 -13.22 -11.61 -7.10
C SER A 172 -13.61 -12.10 -5.70
N ALA A 173 -14.80 -12.66 -5.53
CA ALA A 173 -15.25 -13.24 -4.26
C ALA A 173 -14.39 -14.45 -3.86
N GLU A 174 -14.18 -15.39 -4.80
CA GLU A 174 -13.33 -16.57 -4.60
C GLU A 174 -11.90 -16.20 -4.21
N TYR A 175 -11.35 -15.15 -4.86
CA TYR A 175 -10.02 -14.65 -4.54
C TYR A 175 -9.94 -14.08 -3.12
N ARG A 176 -10.94 -13.32 -2.68
CA ARG A 176 -11.01 -12.80 -1.30
C ARG A 176 -11.03 -13.90 -0.27
N GLU A 177 -11.89 -14.90 -0.45
CA GLU A 177 -11.94 -16.07 0.45
C GLU A 177 -10.60 -16.79 0.51
N TYR A 178 -9.93 -16.95 -0.62
CA TYR A 178 -8.57 -17.52 -0.67
C TYR A 178 -7.56 -16.70 0.13
N ILE A 179 -7.56 -15.37 -0.01
CA ILE A 179 -6.65 -14.49 0.72
C ILE A 179 -6.95 -14.48 2.23
N GLU A 180 -8.22 -14.46 2.61
CA GLU A 180 -8.62 -14.53 4.03
C GLU A 180 -8.17 -15.85 4.67
N ARG A 181 -8.39 -16.95 3.99
CA ARG A 181 -7.90 -18.26 4.45
C ARG A 181 -6.38 -18.27 4.61
N LYS A 182 -5.62 -17.78 3.63
CA LYS A 182 -4.16 -17.69 3.74
C LYS A 182 -3.69 -16.81 4.89
N LYS A 183 -4.34 -15.69 5.11
CA LYS A 183 -4.03 -14.82 6.27
C LYS A 183 -4.29 -15.53 7.59
N SER A 184 -5.40 -16.24 7.69
CA SER A 184 -5.74 -17.01 8.89
C SER A 184 -4.74 -18.15 9.16
N GLU A 185 -4.34 -18.88 8.12
CA GLU A 185 -3.31 -19.93 8.20
C GLU A 185 -1.96 -19.35 8.66
N GLU A 186 -1.53 -18.21 8.11
CA GLU A 186 -0.27 -17.59 8.49
C GLU A 186 -0.32 -17.03 9.92
N GLN A 187 -1.44 -16.44 10.33
CA GLN A 187 -1.64 -16.00 11.71
C GLN A 187 -1.57 -17.19 12.69
N ALA A 188 -2.19 -18.31 12.35
CA ALA A 188 -2.11 -19.53 13.16
C ALA A 188 -0.68 -20.06 13.28
N ARG A 189 0.09 -20.04 12.16
CA ARG A 189 1.52 -20.43 12.16
C ARG A 189 2.37 -19.51 13.03
N VAL A 190 2.13 -18.20 12.94
CA VAL A 190 2.85 -17.21 13.78
C VAL A 190 2.52 -17.44 15.25
N ALA A 191 1.24 -17.60 15.60
CA ALA A 191 0.81 -17.88 16.98
C ALA A 191 1.42 -19.17 17.52
N GLN A 192 1.49 -20.24 16.71
CA GLN A 192 2.13 -21.49 17.09
C GLN A 192 3.62 -21.29 17.39
N ARG A 193 4.36 -20.62 16.51
CA ARG A 193 5.78 -20.31 16.73
C ARG A 193 6.01 -19.50 18.01
N THR A 194 5.18 -18.47 18.25
CA THR A 194 5.28 -17.65 19.47
C THR A 194 5.09 -18.52 20.71
N SER A 195 4.10 -19.40 20.69
CA SER A 195 3.83 -20.34 21.79
C SER A 195 4.99 -21.32 22.03
N GLU A 196 5.63 -21.81 20.96
CA GLU A 196 6.82 -22.67 21.06
C GLU A 196 8.00 -21.92 21.71
N TYR A 197 8.27 -20.67 21.32
CA TYR A 197 9.31 -19.83 21.94
C TYR A 197 9.04 -19.58 23.43
N GLU A 198 7.80 -19.29 23.82
CA GLU A 198 7.44 -19.07 25.24
C GLU A 198 7.63 -20.34 26.08
N ILE A 199 7.37 -21.52 25.51
CA ILE A 199 7.59 -22.80 26.20
C ILE A 199 9.09 -23.04 26.41
N ASP A 200 9.91 -22.81 25.38
CA ASP A 200 11.36 -22.96 25.44
C ASP A 200 11.99 -21.98 26.44
N GLU A 201 11.54 -20.72 26.48
CA GLU A 201 12.02 -19.73 27.43
C GLU A 201 11.71 -20.14 28.88
N LYS A 202 10.49 -20.58 29.16
CA LYS A 202 10.11 -21.11 30.49
C LYS A 202 10.91 -22.35 30.88
N ALA A 203 11.18 -23.23 29.93
CA ALA A 203 12.02 -24.41 30.18
C ALA A 203 13.47 -24.03 30.53
N MET A 204 14.04 -23.06 29.80
CA MET A 204 15.37 -22.50 30.08
C MET A 204 15.46 -21.83 31.43
N GLU A 205 14.46 -21.05 31.82
CA GLU A 205 14.38 -20.45 33.17
C GLU A 205 14.31 -21.51 34.26
N ALA A 206 13.52 -22.58 34.08
CA ALA A 206 13.41 -23.66 35.03
C ALA A 206 14.76 -24.39 35.22
N ILE A 207 15.48 -24.62 34.14
CA ILE A 207 16.84 -25.21 34.17
C ILE A 207 17.81 -24.28 34.93
N GLN A 208 17.80 -22.98 34.63
CA GLN A 208 18.66 -22.02 35.34
C GLN A 208 18.37 -21.95 36.85
N ARG A 209 17.11 -22.01 37.27
CA ARG A 209 16.72 -22.05 38.69
C ARG A 209 17.19 -23.31 39.35
N SER A 210 17.12 -24.48 38.69
CA SER A 210 17.59 -25.74 39.20
C SER A 210 19.12 -25.78 39.41
N VAL A 211 19.87 -25.26 38.43
CA VAL A 211 21.35 -25.17 38.49
C VAL A 211 21.79 -24.20 39.60
N SER A 212 21.12 -23.08 39.76
CA SER A 212 21.41 -22.09 40.84
C SER A 212 21.18 -22.68 42.22
N SER A 213 20.09 -23.43 42.38
CA SER A 213 19.76 -24.14 43.61
C SER A 213 20.77 -25.23 43.97
N GLN A 214 21.25 -25.95 42.98
CA GLN A 214 22.31 -26.97 43.19
C GLN A 214 23.65 -26.35 43.58
N ARG A 215 24.05 -25.24 42.99
CA ARG A 215 25.26 -24.48 43.34
C ARG A 215 25.21 -23.95 44.79
N GLN A 216 24.06 -23.44 45.24
CA GLN A 216 23.89 -22.98 46.62
C GLN A 216 24.00 -24.12 47.60
N LYS A 217 23.42 -25.29 47.32
CA LYS A 217 23.54 -26.50 48.16
C LYS A 217 24.97 -27.06 48.22
N ALA A 218 25.73 -26.96 47.13
CA ALA A 218 27.13 -27.36 47.09
C ALA A 218 28.03 -26.43 47.91
N SER A 219 27.76 -25.10 47.84
CA SER A 219 28.52 -24.09 48.58
C SER A 219 28.26 -24.17 50.11
N SER A 220 27.05 -24.50 50.53
CA SER A 220 26.76 -24.69 51.98
C SER A 220 27.43 -25.94 52.57
N ARG A 221 27.55 -27.02 51.77
CA ARG A 221 28.26 -28.25 52.20
C ARG A 221 29.78 -28.09 52.36
N THR A 222 30.40 -27.20 51.60
CA THR A 222 31.84 -26.91 51.72
C THR A 222 32.14 -25.99 52.92
N ALA A 223 31.17 -25.15 53.36
CA ALA A 223 31.35 -24.34 54.55
C ALA A 223 31.33 -25.16 55.86
N ASP A 224 30.51 -26.21 55.91
CA ASP A 224 30.44 -27.09 57.09
C ASP A 224 31.64 -28.01 57.27
N CYS A 225 32.48 -28.24 56.23
CA CYS A 225 33.68 -29.03 56.30
C CYS A 225 34.94 -28.26 56.79
N GLN A 226 34.88 -26.95 56.93
CA GLN A 226 36.02 -26.13 57.40
C GLN A 226 35.97 -25.74 58.87
N SER A 227 35.01 -26.25 59.63
CA SER A 227 34.85 -25.99 61.07
C SER A 227 35.20 -27.16 61.99
N PHE A 228 36.19 -27.95 61.58
CA PHE A 228 36.83 -28.95 62.43
C PHE A 228 38.35 -28.77 62.51
#